data_9fe380fdbd590ac3d0724f0d31b6b500
#
_entry.id   9fe380fdbd590ac3d0724f0d31b6b500
#
_cell.length_a   1.000
_cell.length_b   1.000
_cell.length_c   1.000
_cell.angle_alpha   90.00
_cell.angle_beta   90.00
_cell.angle_gamma   90.00
#
_symmetry.space_group_name_H-M   'P 1'
#
loop_
_entity.id
_entity.type
_entity.pdbx_description
1 polymer ?
#
loop_
_entity_poly.entity_id
_entity_poly.type
_entity_poly.pdbx_seq_one_letter_code
_entity_poly.pdbx_strand_id
1 'polypeptide(L)'
;MLEELKTRVDALYLEYVFPVLATVRIGEDPEAVAFEKTLLEAARATGVKVRRYMFPLDVTAQEMEELLRQAGADFLLSAILLERPLPQGWDAAALDGQIPEKKRLRQPADGSAQSAAALLKAVIDAAERNAK
;
A
#
# COMPACT_ATOMS: atom_id res chain seq x y z
N MET A 1 16.09 -11.43 -2.92
CA MET A 1 15.45 -10.13 -3.08
C MET A 1 14.91 -9.55 -1.78
N LEU A 2 14.12 -10.31 -1.00
CA LEU A 2 13.58 -9.78 0.26
C LEU A 2 14.68 -9.46 1.28
N GLU A 3 15.76 -10.22 1.27
CA GLU A 3 16.89 -9.99 2.17
C GLU A 3 17.53 -8.62 1.91
N GLU A 4 17.67 -8.25 0.64
CA GLU A 4 18.23 -6.96 0.28
C GLU A 4 17.31 -5.83 0.72
N LEU A 5 16.00 -6.02 0.57
CA LEU A 5 15.02 -5.04 1.03
C LEU A 5 15.04 -4.91 2.54
N LYS A 6 15.17 -6.04 3.25
CA LYS A 6 15.28 -6.01 4.71
C LYS A 6 16.49 -5.20 5.15
N THR A 7 17.63 -5.36 4.47
CA THR A 7 18.84 -4.61 4.79
C THR A 7 18.59 -3.10 4.65
N ARG A 8 17.90 -2.68 3.58
CA ARG A 8 17.57 -1.27 3.39
C ARG A 8 16.61 -0.76 4.46
N VAL A 9 15.63 -1.57 4.86
CA VAL A 9 14.70 -1.19 5.92
C VAL A 9 15.43 -1.05 7.25
N ASP A 10 16.31 -1.99 7.57
CA ASP A 10 17.09 -1.94 8.81
C ASP A 10 17.92 -0.66 8.89
N ALA A 11 18.52 -0.24 7.77
CA ALA A 11 19.27 1.00 7.70
C ALA A 11 18.39 2.22 7.97
N LEU A 12 17.18 2.23 7.43
CA LEU A 12 16.23 3.32 7.67
C LEU A 12 15.80 3.36 9.14
N TYR A 13 15.58 2.21 9.75
CA TYR A 13 15.20 2.13 11.16
C TYR A 13 16.27 2.78 12.07
N LEU A 14 17.53 2.63 11.70
CA LEU A 14 18.63 3.25 12.46
C LEU A 14 18.55 4.78 12.41
N GLU A 15 17.91 5.32 11.39
CA GLU A 15 17.71 6.76 11.22
C GLU A 15 16.32 7.19 11.71
N TYR A 16 15.58 6.30 12.36
CA TYR A 16 14.20 6.54 12.82
C TYR A 16 13.24 6.83 11.68
N VAL A 17 13.52 6.26 10.51
CA VAL A 17 12.65 6.34 9.34
C VAL A 17 11.98 4.98 9.15
N PHE A 18 10.65 4.97 9.15
CA PHE A 18 9.89 3.71 9.11
C PHE A 18 9.06 3.66 7.83
N PRO A 19 9.40 2.75 6.90
CA PRO A 19 8.56 2.57 5.70
C PRO A 19 7.20 2.02 6.12
N VAL A 20 6.15 2.70 5.75
CA VAL A 20 4.78 2.29 6.07
C VAL A 20 3.94 2.30 4.80
N LEU A 21 3.33 1.16 4.51
CA LEU A 21 2.40 1.00 3.40
C LEU A 21 0.98 0.98 3.96
N ALA A 22 0.12 1.81 3.40
CA ALA A 22 -1.31 1.72 3.67
C ALA A 22 -1.97 0.91 2.56
N THR A 23 -2.71 -0.13 2.93
CA THR A 23 -3.53 -0.88 1.98
C THR A 23 -4.98 -0.51 2.22
N VAL A 24 -5.73 -0.30 1.14
CA VAL A 24 -7.13 0.07 1.20
C VAL A 24 -7.92 -0.92 0.37
N ARG A 25 -8.87 -1.61 1.01
CA ARG A 25 -9.69 -2.63 0.34
C ARG A 25 -11.17 -2.39 0.60
N ILE A 26 -11.97 -2.53 -0.45
CA ILE A 26 -13.42 -2.48 -0.36
C ILE A 26 -13.94 -3.89 -0.63
N GLY A 27 -14.63 -4.48 0.34
CA GLY A 27 -15.15 -5.84 0.20
C GLY A 27 -14.09 -6.91 0.41
N GLU A 28 -14.39 -8.13 -0.05
CA GLU A 28 -13.54 -9.29 0.18
C GLU A 28 -13.38 -10.13 -1.08
N ASP A 29 -13.05 -9.48 -2.19
CA ASP A 29 -12.79 -10.20 -3.43
C ASP A 29 -11.63 -11.17 -3.20
N PRO A 30 -11.79 -12.46 -3.59
CA PRO A 30 -10.76 -13.46 -3.31
C PRO A 30 -9.38 -13.13 -3.89
N GLU A 31 -9.33 -12.49 -5.05
CA GLU A 31 -8.03 -12.10 -5.64
C GLU A 31 -7.35 -11.02 -4.82
N ALA A 32 -8.12 -10.03 -4.38
CA ALA A 32 -7.58 -8.95 -3.54
C ALA A 32 -7.09 -9.51 -2.20
N VAL A 33 -7.88 -10.37 -1.57
CA VAL A 33 -7.51 -10.98 -0.29
C VAL A 33 -6.25 -11.84 -0.43
N ALA A 34 -6.17 -12.63 -1.52
CA ALA A 34 -5.00 -13.48 -1.75
C ALA A 34 -3.73 -12.67 -1.96
N PHE A 35 -3.81 -11.60 -2.76
CA PHE A 35 -2.65 -10.75 -2.97
C PHE A 35 -2.25 -10.02 -1.69
N GLU A 36 -3.22 -9.55 -0.92
CA GLU A 36 -2.92 -8.88 0.35
C GLU A 36 -2.16 -9.83 1.29
N LYS A 37 -2.58 -11.11 1.35
CA LYS A 37 -1.89 -12.09 2.17
C LYS A 37 -0.43 -12.24 1.75
N THR A 38 -0.19 -12.37 0.45
CA THR A 38 1.16 -12.46 -0.09
C THR A 38 1.98 -11.23 0.26
N LEU A 39 1.37 -10.06 0.12
CA LEU A 39 2.01 -8.78 0.42
C LEU A 39 2.37 -8.67 1.91
N LEU A 40 1.46 -9.08 2.79
CA LEU A 40 1.70 -9.04 4.24
C LEU A 40 2.83 -9.98 4.66
N GLU A 41 2.91 -11.15 4.05
CA GLU A 41 4.01 -12.09 4.33
C GLU A 41 5.35 -11.50 3.92
N ALA A 42 5.40 -10.90 2.73
CA ALA A 42 6.62 -10.25 2.24
C ALA A 42 6.99 -9.03 3.09
N ALA A 43 6.00 -8.25 3.51
CA ALA A 43 6.22 -7.09 4.38
C ALA A 43 6.82 -7.52 5.72
N ARG A 44 6.31 -8.60 6.30
CA ARG A 44 6.84 -9.13 7.55
C ARG A 44 8.30 -9.54 7.41
N ALA A 45 8.66 -10.12 6.26
CA ALA A 45 10.03 -10.56 6.01
C ALA A 45 11.00 -9.38 5.85
N THR A 46 10.52 -8.21 5.44
CA THR A 46 11.38 -7.05 5.18
C THR A 46 11.39 -6.02 6.31
N GLY A 47 10.37 -6.03 7.16
CA GLY A 47 10.22 -5.01 8.20
C GLY A 47 9.40 -3.80 7.77
N VAL A 48 8.87 -3.79 6.57
CA VAL A 48 7.93 -2.74 6.14
C VAL A 48 6.64 -2.89 6.94
N LYS A 49 6.17 -1.81 7.53
CA LYS A 49 4.93 -1.82 8.29
C LYS A 49 3.75 -1.65 7.34
N VAL A 50 2.67 -2.36 7.61
CA VAL A 50 1.45 -2.26 6.80
C VAL A 50 0.31 -1.82 7.69
N ARG A 51 -0.37 -0.76 7.27
CA ARG A 51 -1.60 -0.29 7.91
C ARG A 51 -2.75 -0.64 6.98
N ARG A 52 -3.67 -1.48 7.46
CA ARG A 52 -4.75 -2.02 6.64
C ARG A 52 -6.04 -1.25 6.90
N TYR A 53 -6.65 -0.76 5.83
CA TYR A 53 -7.96 -0.13 5.87
C TYR A 53 -8.92 -1.01 5.08
N MET A 54 -9.84 -1.67 5.77
CA MET A 54 -10.79 -2.60 5.15
C MET A 54 -12.19 -2.06 5.33
N PHE A 55 -12.93 -1.97 4.23
CA PHE A 55 -14.27 -1.39 4.23
C PHE A 55 -15.30 -2.40 3.72
N PRO A 56 -16.52 -2.36 4.26
CA PRO A 56 -17.59 -3.21 3.74
C PRO A 56 -18.07 -2.71 2.38
N LEU A 57 -18.81 -3.56 1.68
CA LEU A 57 -19.30 -3.23 0.33
C LEU A 57 -20.24 -2.02 0.34
N ASP A 58 -20.87 -1.70 1.46
CA ASP A 58 -21.78 -0.57 1.54
C ASP A 58 -21.12 0.75 1.94
N VAL A 59 -19.79 0.79 1.98
CA VAL A 59 -19.08 2.06 2.19
C VAL A 59 -19.41 3.02 1.04
N THR A 60 -19.57 4.30 1.37
CA THR A 60 -19.91 5.30 0.35
C THR A 60 -18.67 5.83 -0.36
N ALA A 61 -18.87 6.35 -1.58
CA ALA A 61 -17.80 6.98 -2.32
C ALA A 61 -17.23 8.17 -1.54
N GLN A 62 -18.08 8.94 -0.86
CA GLN A 62 -17.65 10.08 -0.08
C GLN A 62 -16.73 9.65 1.07
N GLU A 63 -17.09 8.58 1.77
CA GLU A 63 -16.26 8.04 2.85
C GLU A 63 -14.89 7.59 2.34
N MET A 64 -14.87 6.95 1.17
CA MET A 64 -13.61 6.50 0.57
C MET A 64 -12.72 7.66 0.14
N GLU A 65 -13.33 8.66 -0.50
CA GLU A 65 -12.58 9.84 -0.92
C GLU A 65 -11.98 10.57 0.27
N GLU A 66 -12.73 10.70 1.34
CA GLU A 66 -12.26 11.36 2.56
C GLU A 66 -11.10 10.58 3.18
N LEU A 67 -11.22 9.26 3.26
CA LEU A 67 -10.13 8.43 3.78
C LEU A 67 -8.87 8.61 2.95
N LEU A 68 -9.00 8.54 1.62
CA LEU A 68 -7.82 8.62 0.75
C LEU A 68 -7.15 9.98 0.85
N ARG A 69 -7.93 11.05 1.01
CA ARG A 69 -7.35 12.39 1.21
C ARG A 69 -6.61 12.47 2.54
N GLN A 70 -7.21 11.94 3.61
CA GLN A 70 -6.56 11.96 4.92
C GLN A 70 -5.29 11.13 4.93
N ALA A 71 -5.34 9.93 4.34
CA ALA A 71 -4.16 9.06 4.24
C ALA A 71 -3.08 9.73 3.39
N GLY A 72 -3.48 10.40 2.31
CA GLY A 72 -2.53 11.10 1.45
C GLY A 72 -1.80 12.23 2.17
N ALA A 73 -2.47 12.86 3.14
CA ALA A 73 -1.89 13.95 3.92
C ALA A 73 -1.09 13.45 5.14
N ASP A 74 -1.19 12.18 5.46
CA ASP A 74 -0.52 11.61 6.63
C ASP A 74 0.96 11.31 6.29
N PHE A 75 1.86 12.12 6.82
CA PHE A 75 3.28 11.97 6.52
C PHE A 75 3.90 10.69 7.08
N LEU A 76 3.21 9.99 7.99
CA LEU A 76 3.68 8.69 8.48
C LEU A 76 3.51 7.59 7.44
N LEU A 77 2.64 7.79 6.46
CA LEU A 77 2.43 6.82 5.39
C LEU A 77 3.36 7.11 4.22
N SER A 78 4.19 6.13 3.87
CA SER A 78 5.12 6.27 2.76
C SER A 78 4.44 6.09 1.41
N ALA A 79 3.47 5.20 1.35
CA ALA A 79 2.77 4.86 0.11
C ALA A 79 1.38 4.30 0.41
N ILE A 80 0.49 4.35 -0.57
CA ILE A 80 -0.89 3.90 -0.46
C ILE A 80 -1.21 3.00 -1.64
N LEU A 81 -1.74 1.82 -1.35
CA LEU A 81 -2.20 0.87 -2.36
C LEU A 81 -3.71 0.70 -2.24
N LEU A 82 -4.43 1.11 -3.29
CA LEU A 82 -5.85 0.80 -3.41
C LEU A 82 -5.95 -0.57 -4.07
N GLU A 83 -6.40 -1.56 -3.31
CA GLU A 83 -6.40 -2.95 -3.78
C GLU A 83 -7.42 -3.21 -4.88
N ARG A 84 -7.05 -4.08 -5.79
CA ARG A 84 -7.86 -4.47 -6.96
C ARG A 84 -8.13 -5.97 -6.92
N PRO A 85 -9.23 -6.46 -7.52
CA PRO A 85 -10.22 -5.63 -8.21
C PRO A 85 -11.15 -4.91 -7.23
N LEU A 86 -11.64 -3.74 -7.64
CA LEU A 86 -12.67 -3.04 -6.88
C LEU A 86 -14.02 -3.70 -7.15
N PRO A 87 -14.97 -3.61 -6.20
CA PRO A 87 -16.32 -4.09 -6.46
C PRO A 87 -16.95 -3.35 -7.64
N GLN A 88 -17.95 -4.00 -8.25
CA GLN A 88 -18.66 -3.41 -9.38
C GLN A 88 -19.29 -2.08 -8.97
N GLY A 89 -19.23 -1.10 -9.85
CA GLY A 89 -19.82 0.21 -9.62
C GLY A 89 -18.85 1.27 -9.10
N TRP A 90 -17.65 0.87 -8.71
CA TRP A 90 -16.65 1.84 -8.25
C TRP A 90 -15.80 2.36 -9.40
N ASP A 91 -15.53 3.67 -9.36
CA ASP A 91 -14.68 4.32 -10.34
C ASP A 91 -13.25 4.36 -9.80
N ALA A 92 -12.42 3.44 -10.28
CA ALA A 92 -11.03 3.32 -9.82
C ALA A 92 -10.23 4.60 -10.10
N ALA A 93 -10.45 5.21 -11.25
CA ALA A 93 -9.70 6.42 -11.61
C ALA A 93 -10.04 7.58 -10.68
N ALA A 94 -11.32 7.71 -10.28
CA ALA A 94 -11.74 8.75 -9.37
C ALA A 94 -11.10 8.56 -7.99
N LEU A 95 -11.02 7.32 -7.50
CA LEU A 95 -10.38 7.03 -6.22
C LEU A 95 -8.88 7.24 -6.29
N ASP A 96 -8.23 6.76 -7.34
CA ASP A 96 -6.79 6.96 -7.53
C ASP A 96 -6.45 8.45 -7.54
N GLY A 97 -7.31 9.26 -8.11
CA GLY A 97 -7.11 10.71 -8.17
C GLY A 97 -7.11 11.38 -6.81
N GLN A 98 -7.64 10.74 -5.77
CA GLN A 98 -7.61 11.28 -4.40
C GLN A 98 -6.29 10.99 -3.69
N ILE A 99 -5.47 10.09 -4.24
CA ILE A 99 -4.19 9.73 -3.65
C ILE A 99 -3.10 10.58 -4.30
N PRO A 100 -2.27 11.29 -3.51
CA PRO A 100 -1.16 12.05 -4.08
C PRO A 100 -0.27 11.15 -4.95
N GLU A 101 0.14 11.65 -6.10
CA GLU A 101 0.88 10.86 -7.07
C GLU A 101 2.14 10.21 -6.48
N LYS A 102 2.86 10.93 -5.65
CA LYS A 102 4.11 10.42 -5.05
C LYS A 102 3.89 9.29 -4.03
N LYS A 103 2.65 9.10 -3.57
CA LYS A 103 2.31 8.01 -2.64
C LYS A 103 1.52 6.91 -3.31
N ARG A 104 1.07 7.13 -4.53
CA ARG A 104 0.18 6.20 -5.22
C ARG A 104 0.96 5.01 -5.75
N LEU A 105 0.55 3.81 -5.33
CA LEU A 105 1.07 2.58 -5.89
C LEU A 105 0.01 1.93 -6.76
N ARG A 106 0.46 1.21 -7.77
CA ARG A 106 -0.44 0.46 -8.66
C ARG A 106 -0.27 -1.02 -8.39
N GLN A 107 -1.39 -1.70 -8.14
CA GLN A 107 -1.36 -3.14 -7.93
C GLN A 107 -0.99 -3.85 -9.23
N PRO A 108 0.02 -4.73 -9.21
CA PRO A 108 0.37 -5.51 -10.40
C PRO A 108 -0.76 -6.44 -10.84
N ALA A 109 -0.81 -6.75 -12.13
CA ALA A 109 -1.84 -7.63 -12.67
C ALA A 109 -1.72 -9.05 -12.13
N ASP A 110 -0.51 -9.54 -11.89
CA ASP A 110 -0.33 -10.85 -11.27
C ASP A 110 -0.16 -10.70 -9.76
N GLY A 111 -0.60 -11.71 -9.00
CA GLY A 111 -0.50 -11.69 -7.55
C GLY A 111 0.71 -12.43 -7.01
N SER A 112 1.80 -12.44 -7.74
CA SER A 112 2.99 -13.21 -7.39
C SER A 112 3.77 -12.61 -6.22
N ALA A 113 4.62 -13.42 -5.62
CA ALA A 113 5.54 -12.96 -4.59
C ALA A 113 6.52 -11.91 -5.14
N GLN A 114 6.89 -12.03 -6.43
CA GLN A 114 7.76 -11.06 -7.07
C GLN A 114 7.08 -9.69 -7.19
N SER A 115 5.79 -9.70 -7.50
CA SER A 115 5.01 -8.45 -7.58
C SER A 115 4.87 -7.81 -6.22
N ALA A 116 4.67 -8.60 -5.16
CA ALA A 116 4.61 -8.09 -3.80
C ALA A 116 5.95 -7.47 -3.41
N ALA A 117 7.07 -8.13 -3.75
CA ALA A 117 8.40 -7.60 -3.46
C ALA A 117 8.64 -6.27 -4.20
N ALA A 118 8.17 -6.18 -5.44
CA ALA A 118 8.31 -4.93 -6.22
C ALA A 118 7.54 -3.78 -5.58
N LEU A 119 6.34 -4.04 -5.05
CA LEU A 119 5.58 -3.04 -4.34
C LEU A 119 6.31 -2.59 -3.08
N LEU A 120 6.85 -3.52 -2.31
CA LEU A 120 7.59 -3.16 -1.10
C LEU A 120 8.84 -2.35 -1.43
N LYS A 121 9.52 -2.67 -2.52
CA LYS A 121 10.65 -1.87 -2.97
C LYS A 121 10.21 -0.44 -3.23
N ALA A 122 9.06 -0.25 -3.86
CA ALA A 122 8.53 1.10 -4.12
C ALA A 122 8.22 1.84 -2.82
N VAL A 123 7.70 1.14 -1.80
CA VAL A 123 7.44 1.74 -0.48
C VAL A 123 8.76 2.19 0.15
N ILE A 124 9.78 1.35 0.08
CA ILE A 124 11.10 1.66 0.65
C ILE A 124 11.72 2.85 -0.09
N ASP A 125 11.63 2.86 -1.42
CA ASP A 125 12.13 3.97 -2.23
C ASP A 125 11.45 5.28 -1.80
N ALA A 126 10.14 5.25 -1.57
CA ALA A 126 9.40 6.43 -1.13
C ALA A 126 9.87 6.91 0.24
N ALA A 127 10.06 5.98 1.18
CA ALA A 127 10.54 6.32 2.51
C ALA A 127 11.94 6.93 2.47
N GLU A 128 12.82 6.40 1.62
CA GLU A 128 14.18 6.93 1.44
C GLU A 128 14.16 8.34 0.87
N ARG A 129 13.27 8.61 -0.10
CA ARG A 129 13.15 9.95 -0.68
C ARG A 129 12.69 10.96 0.36
N ASN A 130 11.76 10.56 1.22
CA ASN A 130 11.20 11.46 2.23
C ASN A 130 12.15 11.70 3.40
N ALA A 131 13.16 10.86 3.56
CA ALA A 131 14.14 10.98 4.65
C ALA A 131 15.19 12.07 4.39
N LYS A 132 15.25 12.59 3.17
CA LYS A 132 16.27 13.57 2.78
C LYS A 132 15.82 15.01 2.99
#